data_f17ca8fde7bf97409cffa7bae5f80074
#
_entry.id   f17ca8fde7bf97409cffa7bae5f80074
#
_cell.length_a   1.000
_cell.length_b   1.000
_cell.length_c   1.000
_cell.angle_alpha   90.00
_cell.angle_beta   90.00
_cell.angle_gamma   90.00
#
_symmetry.space_group_name_H-M   'P 1'
#
loop_
_entity.id
_entity.type
_entity.pdbx_description
1 polymer ?
#
loop_
_entity_poly.entity_id
_entity_poly.type
_entity_poly.pdbx_seq_one_letter_code
_entity_poly.pdbx_strand_id
1 'polypeptide(L)'
;MGSVIPLKKSANSAYLELKNMLGVKLQKVESLIEQKLKSDVDLIEQMSEHHLKSGGKRLRALLTLESAKLTGYKEEVRDINLAACVELIHSATLLHDDVIDESSLRRGVKTTNSIWGNQSSILVGDYLLSRCFEIMVQDGDLEVLQLL
;
A
#
# COMPACT_ATOMS: atom_id res chain seq x y z
N MET A 1 -21.91 -22.59 33.99
CA MET A 1 -22.43 -21.37 33.33
C MET A 1 -21.24 -20.70 32.65
N GLY A 2 -21.10 -20.89 31.35
CA GLY A 2 -20.04 -20.26 30.55
C GLY A 2 -20.39 -18.79 30.29
N SER A 3 -19.53 -17.87 30.73
CA SER A 3 -19.64 -16.46 30.41
C SER A 3 -19.43 -16.24 28.91
N VAL A 4 -20.46 -15.85 28.20
CA VAL A 4 -20.36 -15.40 26.81
C VAL A 4 -19.60 -14.07 26.81
N ILE A 5 -18.37 -14.06 26.36
CA ILE A 5 -17.60 -12.85 26.13
C ILE A 5 -18.20 -12.15 24.90
N PRO A 6 -18.75 -10.94 25.05
CA PRO A 6 -19.34 -10.24 23.89
C PRO A 6 -18.21 -9.79 22.95
N LEU A 7 -18.06 -10.47 21.82
CA LEU A 7 -17.27 -10.04 20.67
C LEU A 7 -17.99 -8.85 19.97
N LYS A 8 -17.99 -7.68 20.59
CA LYS A 8 -18.44 -6.43 19.96
C LYS A 8 -17.42 -5.33 20.13
N LYS A 9 -16.19 -5.55 19.65
CA LYS A 9 -15.41 -4.40 19.20
C LYS A 9 -15.94 -4.01 17.83
N SER A 10 -16.32 -2.74 17.65
CA SER A 10 -16.67 -2.27 16.31
C SER A 10 -15.46 -2.42 15.39
N ALA A 11 -15.65 -2.68 14.09
CA ALA A 11 -14.55 -2.77 13.12
C ALA A 11 -13.60 -1.55 13.16
N ASN A 12 -14.14 -0.37 13.49
CA ASN A 12 -13.35 0.85 13.71
C ASN A 12 -12.43 0.75 14.95
N SER A 13 -12.90 0.15 16.05
CA SER A 13 -12.09 -0.01 17.25
C SER A 13 -10.92 -0.98 17.02
N ALA A 14 -11.16 -2.11 16.34
CA ALA A 14 -10.13 -3.07 16.01
C ALA A 14 -9.07 -2.47 15.07
N TYR A 15 -9.48 -1.70 14.07
CA TYR A 15 -8.57 -0.99 13.17
C TYR A 15 -7.68 0.02 13.92
N LEU A 16 -8.26 0.81 14.83
CA LEU A 16 -7.50 1.79 15.61
C LEU A 16 -6.48 1.14 16.53
N GLU A 17 -6.85 0.02 17.17
CA GLU A 17 -5.91 -0.76 18.00
C GLU A 17 -4.75 -1.29 17.15
N LEU A 18 -5.04 -1.90 16.01
CA LEU A 18 -4.03 -2.41 15.09
C LEU A 18 -3.08 -1.30 14.63
N LYS A 19 -3.65 -0.15 14.23
CA LYS A 19 -2.88 1.03 13.82
C LYS A 19 -2.00 1.56 14.94
N ASN A 20 -2.49 1.59 16.19
CA ASN A 20 -1.70 2.04 17.33
C ASN A 20 -0.55 1.07 17.65
N MET A 21 -0.81 -0.23 17.58
CA MET A 21 0.21 -1.27 17.83
C MET A 21 1.34 -1.28 16.79
N LEU A 22 1.01 -1.02 15.54
CA LEU A 22 1.94 -1.11 14.40
C LEU A 22 2.39 0.27 13.88
N GLY A 23 2.03 1.35 14.55
CA GLY A 23 2.22 2.72 14.06
C GLY A 23 3.65 3.04 13.66
N VAL A 24 4.65 2.61 14.41
CA VAL A 24 6.07 2.82 14.09
C VAL A 24 6.47 2.07 12.82
N LYS A 25 6.04 0.79 12.67
CA LYS A 25 6.32 0.01 11.47
C LYS A 25 5.57 0.57 10.26
N LEU A 26 4.34 0.99 10.45
CA LEU A 26 3.55 1.62 9.38
C LEU A 26 4.21 2.90 8.87
N GLN A 27 4.76 3.74 9.75
CA GLN A 27 5.53 4.92 9.35
C GLN A 27 6.77 4.55 8.52
N LYS A 28 7.48 3.47 8.89
CA LYS A 28 8.61 2.95 8.10
C LYS A 28 8.17 2.51 6.70
N VAL A 29 7.01 1.85 6.60
CA VAL A 29 6.41 1.47 5.30
C VAL A 29 6.11 2.70 4.46
N GLU A 30 5.45 3.72 5.02
CA GLU A 30 5.12 4.96 4.33
C GLU A 30 6.38 5.69 3.86
N SER A 31 7.40 5.80 4.71
CA SER A 31 8.70 6.40 4.35
C SER A 31 9.41 5.64 3.24
N LEU A 32 9.36 4.30 3.25
CA LEU A 32 9.93 3.48 2.17
C LEU A 32 9.20 3.71 0.85
N ILE A 33 7.86 3.74 0.86
CA ILE A 33 7.06 4.05 -0.32
C ILE A 33 7.43 5.43 -0.87
N GLU A 34 7.44 6.48 -0.03
CA GLU A 34 7.83 7.84 -0.43
C GLU A 34 9.23 7.88 -1.04
N GLN A 35 10.20 7.17 -0.45
CA GLN A 35 11.55 7.08 -0.98
C GLN A 35 11.60 6.41 -2.37
N LYS A 36 10.83 5.33 -2.55
CA LYS A 36 10.79 4.58 -3.83
C LYS A 36 10.04 5.34 -4.93
N LEU A 37 9.21 6.30 -4.58
CA LEU A 37 8.47 7.13 -5.54
C LEU A 37 9.26 8.34 -6.05
N LYS A 38 10.42 8.63 -5.49
CA LYS A 38 11.31 9.68 -6.01
C LYS A 38 11.75 9.35 -7.42
N SER A 39 11.67 10.33 -8.29
CA SER A 39 11.97 10.21 -9.72
C SER A 39 12.61 11.49 -10.23
N ASP A 40 13.53 11.36 -11.20
CA ASP A 40 14.07 12.50 -11.93
C ASP A 40 13.03 13.15 -12.88
N VAL A 41 11.84 12.53 -12.99
CA VAL A 41 10.72 13.04 -13.77
C VAL A 41 9.67 13.60 -12.80
N ASP A 42 9.63 14.93 -12.67
CA ASP A 42 8.73 15.64 -11.74
C ASP A 42 7.26 15.21 -11.85
N LEU A 43 6.79 14.92 -13.07
CA LEU A 43 5.42 14.52 -13.29
C LEU A 43 5.08 13.19 -12.63
N ILE A 44 6.00 12.21 -12.62
CA ILE A 44 5.81 10.92 -11.96
C ILE A 44 5.67 11.12 -10.45
N GLU A 45 6.53 11.95 -9.86
CA GLU A 45 6.49 12.24 -8.42
C GLU A 45 5.17 12.93 -8.04
N GLN A 46 4.77 13.99 -8.78
CA GLN A 46 3.52 14.70 -8.55
C GLN A 46 2.28 13.80 -8.62
N MET A 47 2.20 12.95 -9.65
CA MET A 47 1.08 12.04 -9.86
C MET A 47 1.02 10.95 -8.78
N SER A 48 2.17 10.37 -8.43
CA SER A 48 2.29 9.37 -7.38
C SER A 48 1.89 9.93 -6.03
N GLU A 49 2.37 11.12 -5.68
CA GLU A 49 1.97 11.81 -4.45
C GLU A 49 0.47 12.13 -4.41
N HIS A 50 -0.10 12.64 -5.50
CA HIS A 50 -1.53 12.92 -5.59
C HIS A 50 -2.35 11.67 -5.33
N HIS A 51 -1.99 10.53 -5.97
CA HIS A 51 -2.66 9.26 -5.77
C HIS A 51 -2.57 8.78 -4.31
N LEU A 52 -1.38 8.82 -3.71
CA LEU A 52 -1.16 8.39 -2.32
C LEU A 52 -1.87 9.30 -1.30
N LYS A 53 -1.89 10.62 -1.55
CA LYS A 53 -2.58 11.62 -0.70
C LYS A 53 -4.10 11.52 -0.78
N SER A 54 -4.66 10.87 -1.82
CA SER A 54 -6.12 10.60 -1.88
C SER A 54 -6.62 9.73 -0.72
N GLY A 55 -5.70 9.25 0.10
CA GLY A 55 -5.94 8.63 1.38
C GLY A 55 -6.24 7.14 1.30
N GLY A 56 -6.07 6.48 2.43
CA GLY A 56 -6.36 5.07 2.61
C GLY A 56 -6.08 4.65 4.04
N LYS A 57 -6.74 3.59 4.47
CA LYS A 57 -6.51 3.01 5.81
C LYS A 57 -5.21 2.21 5.90
N ARG A 58 -4.47 2.04 4.80
CA ARG A 58 -3.27 1.18 4.73
C ARG A 58 -3.51 -0.22 5.31
N LEU A 59 -4.72 -0.73 5.09
CA LEU A 59 -5.14 -1.98 5.72
C LEU A 59 -4.30 -3.17 5.25
N ARG A 60 -3.88 -3.19 3.99
CA ARG A 60 -3.03 -4.27 3.45
C ARG A 60 -1.67 -4.29 4.14
N ALA A 61 -1.03 -3.13 4.28
CA ALA A 61 0.23 -3.01 5.02
C ALA A 61 0.07 -3.45 6.47
N LEU A 62 -0.99 -3.00 7.16
CA LEU A 62 -1.26 -3.41 8.54
C LEU A 62 -1.47 -4.91 8.67
N LEU A 63 -2.20 -5.55 7.75
CA LEU A 63 -2.41 -7.00 7.75
C LEU A 63 -1.11 -7.76 7.48
N THR A 64 -0.27 -7.29 6.55
CA THR A 64 1.05 -7.89 6.29
C THR A 64 1.93 -7.84 7.54
N LEU A 65 2.03 -6.68 8.18
CA LEU A 65 2.83 -6.48 9.39
C LEU A 65 2.32 -7.34 10.57
N GLU A 66 1.00 -7.42 10.77
CA GLU A 66 0.42 -8.22 11.85
C GLU A 66 0.57 -9.71 11.58
N SER A 67 0.42 -10.16 10.33
CA SER A 67 0.65 -11.56 9.94
C SER A 67 2.10 -11.97 10.23
N ALA A 68 3.08 -11.14 9.88
CA ALA A 68 4.48 -11.38 10.19
C ALA A 68 4.70 -11.52 11.71
N LYS A 69 4.12 -10.63 12.50
CA LYS A 69 4.19 -10.67 13.97
C LYS A 69 3.55 -11.93 14.55
N LEU A 70 2.36 -12.31 14.07
CA LEU A 70 1.62 -13.50 14.54
C LEU A 70 2.35 -14.80 14.22
N THR A 71 3.10 -14.86 13.13
CA THR A 71 3.92 -16.01 12.74
C THR A 71 5.29 -16.04 13.43
N GLY A 72 5.55 -15.09 14.32
CA GLY A 72 6.79 -15.05 15.10
C GLY A 72 7.99 -14.46 14.35
N TYR A 73 7.76 -13.78 13.24
CA TYR A 73 8.81 -13.07 12.51
C TYR A 73 9.39 -11.94 13.38
N LYS A 74 10.72 -11.94 13.53
CA LYS A 74 11.42 -11.02 14.44
C LYS A 74 12.34 -10.01 13.74
N GLU A 75 12.64 -10.25 12.48
CA GLU A 75 13.46 -9.31 11.69
C GLU A 75 12.61 -8.10 11.29
N GLU A 76 13.21 -6.90 11.31
CA GLU A 76 12.44 -5.67 11.15
C GLU A 76 12.50 -5.06 9.74
N VAL A 77 12.90 -5.82 8.72
CA VAL A 77 13.14 -5.29 7.37
C VAL A 77 12.19 -5.88 6.33
N ARG A 78 12.10 -7.22 6.27
CA ARG A 78 11.31 -7.89 5.23
C ARG A 78 9.82 -7.63 5.34
N ASP A 79 9.27 -7.61 6.54
CA ASP A 79 7.84 -7.32 6.77
C ASP A 79 7.47 -5.90 6.32
N ILE A 80 8.37 -4.93 6.50
CA ILE A 80 8.20 -3.56 6.01
C ILE A 80 8.27 -3.52 4.48
N ASN A 81 9.24 -4.20 3.89
CA ASN A 81 9.41 -4.28 2.45
C ASN A 81 8.19 -4.91 1.77
N LEU A 82 7.71 -6.05 2.28
CA LEU A 82 6.54 -6.73 1.75
C LEU A 82 5.25 -5.93 1.97
N ALA A 83 5.11 -5.25 3.10
CA ALA A 83 3.99 -4.35 3.34
C ALA A 83 3.99 -3.16 2.35
N ALA A 84 5.16 -2.63 2.00
CA ALA A 84 5.29 -1.61 0.96
C ALA A 84 4.93 -2.16 -0.42
N CYS A 85 5.40 -3.39 -0.75
CA CYS A 85 5.08 -4.05 -2.03
C CYS A 85 3.57 -4.20 -2.24
N VAL A 86 2.84 -4.75 -1.27
CA VAL A 86 1.39 -4.96 -1.42
C VAL A 86 0.61 -3.65 -1.52
N GLU A 87 1.08 -2.56 -0.90
CA GLU A 87 0.47 -1.23 -1.07
C GLU A 87 0.82 -0.62 -2.44
N LEU A 88 2.05 -0.81 -2.96
CA LEU A 88 2.45 -0.35 -4.30
C LEU A 88 1.68 -1.08 -5.39
N ILE A 89 1.56 -2.41 -5.32
CA ILE A 89 0.75 -3.20 -6.25
C ILE A 89 -0.70 -2.70 -6.24
N HIS A 90 -1.27 -2.56 -5.05
CA HIS A 90 -2.64 -2.05 -4.93
C HIS A 90 -2.79 -0.64 -5.52
N SER A 91 -1.85 0.26 -5.27
CA SER A 91 -1.88 1.62 -5.82
C SER A 91 -1.77 1.61 -7.34
N ALA A 92 -0.92 0.76 -7.92
CA ALA A 92 -0.81 0.59 -9.36
C ALA A 92 -2.11 0.06 -9.98
N THR A 93 -2.71 -0.99 -9.38
CA THR A 93 -4.00 -1.53 -9.86
C THR A 93 -5.10 -0.48 -9.80
N LEU A 94 -5.14 0.36 -8.75
CA LEU A 94 -6.13 1.42 -8.66
C LEU A 94 -5.97 2.50 -9.73
N LEU A 95 -4.72 2.84 -10.12
CA LEU A 95 -4.44 3.77 -11.22
C LEU A 95 -4.92 3.22 -12.56
N HIS A 96 -4.75 1.92 -12.78
CA HIS A 96 -5.22 1.23 -13.99
C HIS A 96 -6.75 1.08 -13.99
N ASP A 97 -7.33 0.68 -12.85
CA ASP A 97 -8.78 0.55 -12.71
C ASP A 97 -9.50 1.87 -12.95
N ASP A 98 -8.97 3.00 -12.44
CA ASP A 98 -9.56 4.32 -12.68
C ASP A 98 -9.63 4.68 -14.17
N VAL A 99 -8.68 4.19 -14.98
CA VAL A 99 -8.71 4.35 -16.44
C VAL A 99 -9.73 3.44 -17.09
N ILE A 100 -9.76 2.15 -16.68
CA ILE A 100 -10.67 1.14 -17.23
C ILE A 100 -12.12 1.49 -16.92
N ASP A 101 -12.38 1.95 -15.69
CA ASP A 101 -13.71 2.31 -15.20
C ASP A 101 -14.12 3.73 -15.60
N GLU A 102 -13.27 4.47 -16.34
CA GLU A 102 -13.47 5.88 -16.68
C GLU A 102 -13.80 6.75 -15.45
N SER A 103 -13.24 6.40 -14.30
CA SER A 103 -13.53 7.08 -13.03
C SER A 103 -12.93 8.48 -13.01
N SER A 104 -13.75 9.47 -12.68
CA SER A 104 -13.30 10.87 -12.52
C SER A 104 -13.03 11.27 -11.07
N LEU A 105 -13.58 10.53 -10.12
CA LEU A 105 -13.45 10.79 -8.69
C LEU A 105 -13.18 9.49 -7.92
N ARG A 106 -12.26 9.57 -6.96
CA ARG A 106 -11.99 8.52 -5.98
C ARG A 106 -11.98 9.13 -4.58
N ARG A 107 -12.88 8.66 -3.70
CA ARG A 107 -13.04 9.19 -2.33
C ARG A 107 -13.27 10.72 -2.29
N GLY A 108 -13.95 11.27 -3.29
CA GLY A 108 -14.21 12.70 -3.39
C GLY A 108 -13.06 13.55 -3.95
N VAL A 109 -11.93 12.93 -4.30
CA VAL A 109 -10.78 13.57 -4.95
C VAL A 109 -10.75 13.20 -6.42
N LYS A 110 -10.37 14.13 -7.30
CA LYS A 110 -10.17 13.84 -8.72
C LYS A 110 -9.13 12.75 -8.92
N THR A 111 -9.44 11.80 -9.80
CA THR A 111 -8.52 10.72 -10.13
C THR A 111 -7.33 11.22 -10.96
N THR A 112 -6.24 10.47 -10.95
CA THR A 112 -5.02 10.80 -11.69
C THR A 112 -5.29 10.91 -13.18
N ASN A 113 -6.05 9.96 -13.76
CA ASN A 113 -6.44 9.98 -15.17
C ASN A 113 -7.31 11.18 -15.55
N SER A 114 -8.15 11.67 -14.64
CA SER A 114 -9.00 12.86 -14.90
C SER A 114 -8.21 14.17 -14.88
N ILE A 115 -7.03 14.21 -14.25
CA ILE A 115 -6.18 15.41 -14.19
C ILE A 115 -5.11 15.39 -15.29
N TRP A 116 -4.41 14.25 -15.45
CA TRP A 116 -3.24 14.13 -16.33
C TRP A 116 -3.43 13.21 -17.54
N GLY A 117 -4.65 12.66 -17.70
CA GLY A 117 -5.01 11.79 -18.80
C GLY A 117 -4.69 10.30 -18.55
N ASN A 118 -5.36 9.45 -19.33
CA ASN A 118 -5.31 7.99 -19.18
C ASN A 118 -3.89 7.44 -19.38
N GLN A 119 -3.20 7.90 -20.43
CA GLN A 119 -1.86 7.42 -20.75
C GLN A 119 -0.86 7.66 -19.60
N SER A 120 -0.88 8.85 -19.02
CA SER A 120 -0.01 9.19 -17.88
C SER A 120 -0.34 8.36 -16.66
N SER A 121 -1.63 8.11 -16.39
CA SER A 121 -2.06 7.27 -15.27
C SER A 121 -1.56 5.83 -15.39
N ILE A 122 -1.64 5.25 -16.61
CA ILE A 122 -1.13 3.90 -16.87
C ILE A 122 0.39 3.85 -16.65
N LEU A 123 1.14 4.80 -17.24
CA LEU A 123 2.60 4.83 -17.09
C LEU A 123 3.06 4.99 -15.63
N VAL A 124 2.34 5.77 -14.83
CA VAL A 124 2.64 5.88 -13.39
C VAL A 124 2.30 4.58 -12.66
N GLY A 125 1.21 3.90 -13.01
CA GLY A 125 0.90 2.56 -12.49
C GLY A 125 2.04 1.56 -12.78
N ASP A 126 2.55 1.52 -14.01
CA ASP A 126 3.69 0.69 -14.40
C ASP A 126 4.97 1.06 -13.63
N TYR A 127 5.18 2.36 -13.41
CA TYR A 127 6.29 2.83 -12.58
C TYR A 127 6.19 2.30 -11.14
N LEU A 128 5.01 2.36 -10.49
CA LEU A 128 4.80 1.80 -9.16
C LEU A 128 5.07 0.29 -9.11
N LEU A 129 4.62 -0.45 -10.12
CA LEU A 129 4.90 -1.89 -10.24
C LEU A 129 6.41 -2.15 -10.36
N SER A 130 7.13 -1.36 -11.17
CA SER A 130 8.58 -1.51 -11.31
C SER A 130 9.30 -1.30 -9.98
N ARG A 131 8.88 -0.33 -9.15
CA ARG A 131 9.42 -0.11 -7.81
C ARG A 131 9.12 -1.26 -6.86
N CYS A 132 7.93 -1.85 -6.96
CA CYS A 132 7.60 -3.07 -6.23
C CYS A 132 8.53 -4.22 -6.61
N PHE A 133 8.75 -4.47 -7.90
CA PHE A 133 9.68 -5.51 -8.37
C PHE A 133 11.11 -5.29 -7.87
N GLU A 134 11.61 -4.05 -7.84
CA GLU A 134 12.92 -3.76 -7.25
C GLU A 134 13.01 -4.20 -5.78
N ILE A 135 11.98 -3.90 -4.97
CA ILE A 135 11.96 -4.31 -3.57
C ILE A 135 11.94 -5.82 -3.45
N MET A 136 11.12 -6.52 -4.25
CA MET A 136 11.01 -7.99 -4.22
C MET A 136 12.31 -8.67 -4.65
N VAL A 137 12.98 -8.15 -5.67
CA VAL A 137 14.30 -8.69 -6.12
C VAL A 137 15.36 -8.47 -5.06
N GLN A 138 15.36 -7.33 -4.37
CA GLN A 138 16.27 -7.07 -3.26
C GLN A 138 16.01 -7.97 -2.04
N ASP A 139 14.77 -8.37 -1.80
CA ASP A 139 14.41 -9.36 -0.76
C ASP A 139 14.96 -10.75 -1.10
N GLY A 140 14.99 -11.11 -2.39
CA GLY A 140 15.65 -12.31 -2.91
C GLY A 140 14.96 -13.64 -2.59
N ASP A 141 13.75 -13.63 -2.03
CA ASP A 141 13.00 -14.83 -1.68
C ASP A 141 12.07 -15.24 -2.83
N LEU A 142 12.45 -16.34 -3.50
CA LEU A 142 11.69 -16.84 -4.66
C LEU A 142 10.31 -17.40 -4.27
N GLU A 143 10.14 -17.93 -3.06
CA GLU A 143 8.84 -18.44 -2.61
C GLU A 143 7.87 -17.27 -2.40
N VAL A 144 8.34 -16.18 -1.81
CA VAL A 144 7.53 -14.95 -1.67
C VAL A 144 7.21 -14.36 -3.04
N LEU A 145 8.18 -14.34 -3.96
CA LEU A 145 7.95 -13.82 -5.31
C LEU A 145 6.91 -14.63 -6.10
N GLN A 146 6.79 -15.94 -5.82
CA GLN A 146 5.77 -16.78 -6.44
C GLN A 146 4.35 -16.55 -5.90
N LEU A 147 4.24 -15.97 -4.70
CA LEU A 147 2.95 -15.66 -4.06
C LEU A 147 2.40 -14.29 -4.45
N LEU A 148 3.25 -13.35 -4.87
CA LEU A 148 2.91 -11.99 -5.28
C LEU A 148 2.64 -11.91 -6.79
#